data_eebe3cd0154711023f99232f407223d5
#
_entry.id   eebe3cd0154711023f99232f407223d5
#
_cell.length_a   1.000
_cell.length_b   1.000
_cell.length_c   1.000
_cell.angle_alpha   90.00
_cell.angle_beta   90.00
_cell.angle_gamma   90.00
#
_symmetry.space_group_name_H-M   'P 1'
#
loop_
_entity.id
_entity.type
_entity.pdbx_description
1 polymer ?
#
loop_
_entity_poly.entity_id
_entity_poly.type
_entity_poly.pdbx_seq_one_letter_code
_entity_poly.pdbx_strand_id
1 'polypeptide(L)'
;MKTTNKPDRIAIELLDTARALSKHGLLSAHELGQVKVLCTPPPAYTADEVILIRTQKAKMSQTVFAGFLNVTASTVQKWESESSGKHPGGAAAKLLQLIEKKGIEAITV
;
A
#
# COMPACT_ATOMS: atom_id res chain seq x y z
N MET A 1 12.48 -12.74 4.59
CA MET A 1 11.56 -12.59 5.73
C MET A 1 10.69 -11.36 5.53
N LYS A 2 9.40 -11.52 5.69
CA LYS A 2 8.46 -10.43 5.55
C LYS A 2 8.40 -9.62 6.85
N THR A 3 8.64 -8.32 6.77
CA THR A 3 8.58 -7.43 7.91
C THR A 3 7.62 -6.29 7.63
N THR A 4 7.17 -5.63 8.68
CA THR A 4 6.32 -4.46 8.56
C THR A 4 7.19 -3.21 8.69
N ASN A 5 6.98 -2.23 7.81
CA ASN A 5 7.66 -0.94 7.92
C ASN A 5 7.19 -0.22 9.18
N LYS A 6 8.12 0.46 9.84
CA LYS A 6 7.77 1.26 11.02
C LYS A 6 6.99 2.50 10.60
N PRO A 7 5.92 2.87 11.32
CA PRO A 7 5.25 4.12 11.04
C PRO A 7 6.17 5.30 11.35
N ASP A 8 6.07 6.35 10.56
CA ASP A 8 6.82 7.56 10.84
C ASP A 8 6.09 8.39 11.91
N ARG A 9 6.79 9.40 12.43
CA ARG A 9 6.28 10.25 13.49
C ARG A 9 5.03 11.03 13.06
N ILE A 10 5.01 11.49 11.81
CA ILE A 10 3.88 12.26 11.28
C ILE A 10 2.62 11.39 11.23
N ALA A 11 2.75 10.15 10.79
CA ALA A 11 1.64 9.21 10.74
C ALA A 11 1.09 8.91 12.13
N ILE A 12 1.99 8.72 13.12
CA ILE A 12 1.60 8.48 14.51
C ILE A 12 0.82 9.68 15.07
N GLU A 13 1.33 10.88 14.87
CA GLU A 13 0.70 12.10 15.36
C GLU A 13 -0.66 12.34 14.69
N LEU A 14 -0.76 12.08 13.39
CA LEU A 14 -2.01 12.20 12.66
C LEU A 14 -3.05 11.23 13.19
N LEU A 15 -2.67 9.99 13.43
CA LEU A 15 -3.59 8.97 13.95
C LEU A 15 -4.05 9.32 15.37
N ASP A 16 -3.15 9.81 16.22
CA ASP A 16 -3.51 10.24 17.58
C ASP A 16 -4.51 11.40 17.54
N THR A 17 -4.29 12.36 16.65
CA THR A 17 -5.23 13.48 16.45
C THR A 17 -6.59 12.98 15.97
N ALA A 18 -6.60 12.06 15.00
CA ALA A 18 -7.84 11.49 14.49
C ALA A 18 -8.62 10.74 15.57
N ARG A 19 -7.92 10.00 16.44
CA ARG A 19 -8.56 9.29 17.56
C ARG A 19 -9.20 10.27 18.53
N ALA A 20 -8.51 11.38 18.84
CA ALA A 20 -9.05 12.41 19.73
C ALA A 20 -10.31 13.05 19.11
N LEU A 21 -10.28 13.36 17.82
CA LEU A 21 -11.42 13.92 17.12
C LEU A 21 -12.60 12.95 17.11
N SER A 22 -12.34 11.66 16.92
CA SER A 22 -13.39 10.63 16.96
C SER A 22 -14.01 10.52 18.34
N LYS A 23 -13.19 10.60 19.37
CA LYS A 23 -13.67 10.55 20.77
C LYS A 23 -14.64 11.68 21.09
N HIS A 24 -14.44 12.85 20.49
CA HIS A 24 -15.29 14.01 20.66
C HIS A 24 -16.42 14.12 19.63
N GLY A 25 -16.63 13.06 18.83
CA GLY A 25 -17.72 13.01 17.86
C GLY A 25 -17.48 13.79 16.59
N LEU A 26 -16.26 14.29 16.36
CA LEU A 26 -15.91 15.08 15.17
C LEU A 26 -15.49 14.21 13.97
N LEU A 27 -15.17 12.95 14.21
CA LEU A 27 -14.92 11.94 13.18
C LEU A 27 -15.77 10.72 13.47
N SER A 28 -16.40 10.15 12.43
CA SER A 28 -17.14 8.90 12.58
C SER A 28 -16.17 7.73 12.72
N ALA A 29 -16.69 6.58 13.18
CA ALA A 29 -15.89 5.36 13.24
C ALA A 29 -15.39 4.96 11.86
N HIS A 30 -16.19 5.16 10.82
CA HIS A 30 -15.80 4.87 9.44
C HIS A 30 -14.64 5.77 8.99
N GLU A 31 -14.74 7.06 9.25
CA GLU A 31 -13.67 8.01 8.91
C GLU A 31 -12.38 7.72 9.67
N LEU A 32 -12.49 7.39 10.96
CA LEU A 32 -11.32 6.99 11.75
C LEU A 32 -10.68 5.73 11.17
N GLY A 33 -11.49 4.76 10.73
CA GLY A 33 -10.98 3.56 10.07
C GLY A 33 -10.20 3.87 8.80
N GLN A 34 -10.68 4.84 8.01
CA GLN A 34 -9.96 5.28 6.82
C GLN A 34 -8.61 5.90 7.16
N VAL A 35 -8.56 6.74 8.20
CA VAL A 35 -7.29 7.33 8.64
C VAL A 35 -6.32 6.26 9.13
N LYS A 36 -6.82 5.26 9.87
CA LYS A 36 -5.97 4.13 10.32
C LYS A 36 -5.33 3.40 9.16
N VAL A 37 -6.09 3.12 8.09
CA VAL A 37 -5.56 2.46 6.90
C VAL A 37 -4.45 3.30 6.27
N LEU A 38 -4.65 4.61 6.15
CA LEU A 38 -3.65 5.51 5.56
C LEU A 38 -2.38 5.63 6.40
N CYS A 39 -2.51 5.55 7.71
CA CYS A 39 -1.38 5.71 8.63
C CYS A 39 -0.70 4.40 9.00
N THR A 40 -1.32 3.25 8.72
CA THR A 40 -0.72 1.95 8.99
C THR A 40 0.40 1.68 7.98
N PRO A 41 1.62 1.35 8.43
CA PRO A 41 2.69 1.03 7.48
C PRO A 41 2.36 -0.25 6.71
N PRO A 42 2.67 -0.28 5.40
CA PRO A 42 2.40 -1.48 4.61
C PRO A 42 3.38 -2.59 4.97
N PRO A 43 2.99 -3.86 4.74
CA PRO A 43 3.94 -4.96 4.92
C PRO A 43 5.00 -4.92 3.82
N ALA A 44 6.10 -5.65 4.02
CA ALA A 44 7.10 -5.88 2.98
C ALA A 44 6.60 -7.01 2.09
N TYR A 45 6.28 -6.70 0.83
CA TYR A 45 5.71 -7.67 -0.10
C TYR A 45 6.77 -8.58 -0.71
N THR A 46 6.48 -9.88 -0.77
CA THR A 46 7.32 -10.85 -1.47
C THR A 46 7.05 -10.79 -2.97
N ALA A 47 7.96 -11.41 -3.76
CA ALA A 47 7.78 -11.49 -5.20
C ALA A 47 6.44 -12.13 -5.58
N ASP A 48 6.09 -13.25 -4.95
CA ASP A 48 4.83 -13.94 -5.22
C ASP A 48 3.62 -13.08 -4.87
N GLU A 49 3.69 -12.33 -3.78
CA GLU A 49 2.60 -11.43 -3.40
C GLU A 49 2.41 -10.30 -4.40
N VAL A 50 3.49 -9.74 -4.93
CA VAL A 50 3.40 -8.72 -5.98
C VAL A 50 2.74 -9.27 -7.23
N ILE A 51 3.13 -10.47 -7.65
CA ILE A 51 2.53 -11.15 -8.81
C ILE A 51 1.03 -11.35 -8.59
N LEU A 52 0.62 -11.83 -7.41
CA LEU A 52 -0.79 -12.07 -7.10
C LEU A 52 -1.59 -10.77 -7.13
N ILE A 53 -1.07 -9.70 -6.55
CA ILE A 53 -1.75 -8.41 -6.54
C ILE A 53 -1.91 -7.92 -7.98
N ARG A 54 -0.86 -7.97 -8.78
CA ARG A 54 -0.91 -7.53 -10.17
C ARG A 54 -1.89 -8.34 -11.01
N THR A 55 -1.84 -9.65 -10.91
CA THR A 55 -2.63 -10.53 -11.78
C THR A 55 -4.05 -10.73 -11.30
N GLN A 56 -4.29 -10.83 -9.99
CA GLN A 56 -5.60 -11.16 -9.44
C GLN A 56 -6.40 -9.94 -9.01
N LYS A 57 -5.74 -8.92 -8.49
CA LYS A 57 -6.42 -7.73 -7.99
C LYS A 57 -6.45 -6.61 -9.02
N ALA A 58 -5.33 -6.30 -9.65
CA ALA A 58 -5.24 -5.25 -10.64
C ALA A 58 -5.55 -5.75 -12.05
N LYS A 59 -5.26 -7.02 -12.34
CA LYS A 59 -5.50 -7.64 -13.64
C LYS A 59 -4.80 -6.88 -14.78
N MET A 60 -3.53 -6.57 -14.56
CA MET A 60 -2.71 -5.77 -15.48
C MET A 60 -1.44 -6.50 -15.87
N SER A 61 -0.90 -6.17 -17.05
CA SER A 61 0.45 -6.60 -17.42
C SER A 61 1.48 -5.86 -16.58
N GLN A 62 2.73 -6.34 -16.59
CA GLN A 62 3.81 -5.67 -15.85
C GLN A 62 3.99 -4.22 -16.32
N THR A 63 3.95 -3.99 -17.64
CA THR A 63 4.13 -2.64 -18.20
C THR A 63 3.01 -1.69 -17.78
N VAL A 64 1.76 -2.14 -17.86
CA VAL A 64 0.61 -1.32 -17.47
C VAL A 64 0.64 -1.06 -15.97
N PHE A 65 0.92 -2.08 -15.18
CA PHE A 65 1.00 -1.95 -13.73
C PHE A 65 2.10 -0.98 -13.30
N ALA A 66 3.25 -1.05 -13.96
CA ALA A 66 4.35 -0.12 -13.71
C ALA A 66 3.92 1.33 -13.99
N GLY A 67 3.26 1.57 -15.12
CA GLY A 67 2.74 2.89 -15.43
C GLY A 67 1.74 3.38 -14.40
N PHE A 68 0.89 2.49 -13.93
CA PHE A 68 -0.11 2.80 -12.92
C PHE A 68 0.54 3.23 -11.59
N LEU A 69 1.64 2.56 -11.22
CA LEU A 69 2.35 2.85 -9.97
C LEU A 69 3.43 3.93 -10.13
N ASN A 70 3.57 4.47 -11.34
CA ASN A 70 4.60 5.47 -11.66
C ASN A 70 6.02 4.97 -11.42
N VAL A 71 6.27 3.74 -11.83
CA VAL A 71 7.60 3.13 -11.80
C VAL A 71 7.90 2.53 -13.18
N THR A 72 9.13 2.07 -13.40
CA THR A 72 9.48 1.43 -14.67
C THR A 72 9.04 -0.03 -14.69
N ALA A 73 8.82 -0.59 -15.88
CA ALA A 73 8.52 -2.01 -16.04
C ALA A 73 9.66 -2.86 -15.48
N SER A 74 10.91 -2.42 -15.65
CA SER A 74 12.08 -3.08 -15.07
C SER A 74 11.98 -3.19 -13.56
N THR A 75 11.47 -2.15 -12.89
CA THR A 75 11.27 -2.16 -11.45
C THR A 75 10.26 -3.22 -11.04
N VAL A 76 9.12 -3.30 -11.74
CA VAL A 76 8.11 -4.33 -11.46
C VAL A 76 8.70 -5.72 -11.67
N GLN A 77 9.45 -5.93 -12.75
CA GLN A 77 10.11 -7.20 -13.03
C GLN A 77 11.04 -7.62 -11.89
N LYS A 78 11.79 -6.66 -11.34
CA LYS A 78 12.68 -6.92 -10.21
C LYS A 78 11.91 -7.31 -8.95
N TRP A 79 10.80 -6.63 -8.67
CA TRP A 79 9.95 -6.97 -7.54
C TRP A 79 9.40 -8.39 -7.65
N GLU A 80 9.12 -8.85 -8.86
CA GLU A 80 8.53 -10.17 -9.11
C GLU A 80 9.58 -11.27 -9.22
N SER A 81 10.86 -10.93 -9.10
CA SER A 81 11.96 -11.88 -9.14
C SER A 81 12.60 -11.99 -7.76
N GLU A 82 12.48 -13.15 -7.13
CA GLU A 82 13.09 -13.39 -5.82
C GLU A 82 14.59 -13.19 -5.84
N SER A 83 15.25 -13.58 -6.95
CA SER A 83 16.70 -13.50 -7.06
C SER A 83 17.21 -12.06 -7.13
N SER A 84 16.37 -11.10 -7.47
CA SER A 84 16.79 -9.70 -7.56
C SER A 84 17.05 -9.08 -6.19
N GLY A 85 16.40 -9.58 -5.15
CA GLY A 85 16.45 -9.00 -3.82
C GLY A 85 15.76 -7.64 -3.70
N LYS A 86 15.05 -7.20 -4.74
CA LYS A 86 14.36 -5.92 -4.75
C LYS A 86 12.89 -6.10 -4.39
N HIS A 87 12.40 -5.21 -3.55
CA HIS A 87 11.02 -5.27 -3.04
C HIS A 87 10.40 -3.87 -3.12
N PRO A 88 9.06 -3.80 -3.29
CA PRO A 88 8.40 -2.50 -3.21
C PRO A 88 8.57 -1.89 -1.83
N GLY A 89 8.83 -0.61 -1.79
CA GLY A 89 8.95 0.13 -0.54
C GLY A 89 8.23 1.47 -0.63
N GLY A 90 8.10 2.16 0.49
CA GLY A 90 7.54 3.48 0.54
C GLY A 90 6.15 3.59 -0.09
N ALA A 91 5.99 4.56 -0.98
CA ALA A 91 4.72 4.83 -1.63
C ALA A 91 4.21 3.65 -2.46
N ALA A 92 5.12 2.92 -3.14
CA ALA A 92 4.72 1.77 -3.95
C ALA A 92 4.10 0.67 -3.09
N ALA A 93 4.70 0.36 -1.94
CA ALA A 93 4.16 -0.64 -1.03
C ALA A 93 2.79 -0.21 -0.49
N LYS A 94 2.60 1.07 -0.21
CA LYS A 94 1.31 1.59 0.24
C LYS A 94 0.24 1.46 -0.83
N LEU A 95 0.56 1.76 -2.09
CA LEU A 95 -0.37 1.58 -3.20
C LEU A 95 -0.74 0.10 -3.37
N LEU A 96 0.24 -0.82 -3.25
CA LEU A 96 -0.05 -2.25 -3.30
C LEU A 96 -1.00 -2.68 -2.18
N GLN A 97 -0.81 -2.15 -0.98
CA GLN A 97 -1.70 -2.45 0.13
C GLN A 97 -3.13 -2.00 -0.14
N LEU A 98 -3.30 -0.81 -0.71
CA LEU A 98 -4.63 -0.30 -1.05
C LEU A 98 -5.29 -1.15 -2.14
N ILE A 99 -4.55 -1.55 -3.16
CA ILE A 99 -5.06 -2.42 -4.22
C ILE A 99 -5.45 -3.78 -3.64
N GLU A 100 -4.63 -4.33 -2.79
CA GLU A 100 -4.89 -5.63 -2.15
C GLU A 100 -6.18 -5.63 -1.35
N LYS A 101 -6.43 -4.56 -0.60
CA LYS A 101 -7.58 -4.47 0.29
C LYS A 101 -8.85 -4.00 -0.39
N LYS A 102 -8.75 -3.09 -1.35
CA LYS A 102 -9.91 -2.41 -1.95
C LYS A 102 -10.04 -2.61 -3.45
N GLY A 103 -9.09 -3.28 -4.09
CA GLY A 103 -9.07 -3.44 -5.53
C GLY A 103 -8.52 -2.21 -6.22
N ILE A 104 -8.45 -2.29 -7.55
CA ILE A 104 -7.85 -1.24 -8.37
C ILE A 104 -8.64 0.08 -8.31
N GLU A 105 -9.92 0.02 -8.03
CA GLU A 105 -10.76 1.21 -7.90
C GLU A 105 -10.29 2.15 -6.80
N ALA A 106 -9.53 1.66 -5.83
CA ALA A 106 -9.01 2.49 -4.75
C ALA A 106 -8.10 3.60 -5.23
N ILE A 107 -7.45 3.41 -6.39
CA ILE A 107 -6.48 4.36 -6.94
C ILE A 107 -6.87 4.87 -8.33
N THR A 108 -8.04 4.50 -8.83
CA THR A 108 -8.57 5.07 -10.07
C THR A 108 -9.49 6.24 -9.74
N VAL A 109 -9.48 7.21 -10.60
CA VAL A 109 -10.30 8.41 -10.44
C VAL A 109 -11.55 8.29 -11.29
#